data_3a76f80363ebcce3db16df0022944b57
#
_entry.id   3a76f80363ebcce3db16df0022944b57
#
_cell.length_a   1.000
_cell.length_b   1.000
_cell.length_c   1.000
_cell.angle_alpha   90.00
_cell.angle_beta   90.00
_cell.angle_gamma   90.00
#
_symmetry.space_group_name_H-M   'P 1'
#
loop_
_entity.id
_entity.type
_entity.pdbx_description
1 polymer ?
#
loop_
_entity_poly.entity_id
_entity_poly.type
_entity_poly.pdbx_seq_one_letter_code
_entity_poly.pdbx_strand_id
1 'polypeptide(L)'
;MAAVDVGQGQLAWTLRNDGRVLVMERTNARHLTPASFPQPFEPFNLAVIDCSFISLRQILPATVDLLPPGGRVVALVKPQFEAGKAEADKGHGVIRDPRVHRRVLDALHTFVNDESPLEWVAETESPLTGPAGNKEFLVLLNK
;
A
#
# COMPACT_ATOMS: atom_id res chain seq x y z
N MET A 1 4.35 12.08 -11.75
CA MET A 1 3.82 10.94 -10.97
C MET A 1 4.56 9.68 -11.39
N ALA A 2 4.86 8.76 -10.48
CA ALA A 2 5.33 7.42 -10.85
C ALA A 2 4.20 6.40 -10.61
N ALA A 3 3.96 5.51 -11.56
CA ALA A 3 3.01 4.41 -11.47
C ALA A 3 3.79 3.10 -11.49
N VAL A 4 3.80 2.42 -10.33
CA VAL A 4 4.60 1.21 -10.11
C VAL A 4 3.68 0.00 -10.03
N ASP A 5 3.96 -1.04 -10.78
CA ASP A 5 3.23 -2.31 -10.76
C ASP A 5 4.16 -3.49 -11.02
N VAL A 6 3.95 -4.61 -10.32
CA VAL A 6 4.67 -5.86 -10.55
C VAL A 6 4.20 -6.54 -11.85
N GLY A 7 2.98 -6.28 -12.27
CA GLY A 7 2.40 -6.77 -13.52
C GLY A 7 2.85 -5.96 -14.74
N GLN A 8 2.24 -6.28 -15.86
CA GLN A 8 2.43 -5.59 -17.13
C GLN A 8 1.07 -5.31 -17.78
N GLY A 9 0.91 -4.12 -18.38
CA GLY A 9 -0.32 -3.74 -19.08
C GLY A 9 -1.48 -3.40 -18.16
N GLN A 10 -1.22 -3.14 -16.87
CA GLN A 10 -2.26 -2.85 -15.87
C GLN A 10 -2.70 -1.38 -15.89
N LEU A 11 -1.79 -0.48 -16.22
CA LEU A 11 -2.09 0.95 -16.25
C LEU A 11 -2.98 1.32 -17.43
N ALA A 12 -4.03 2.11 -17.18
CA ALA A 12 -4.93 2.61 -18.20
C ALA A 12 -4.15 3.34 -19.33
N TRP A 13 -4.57 3.10 -20.57
CA TRP A 13 -3.90 3.63 -21.77
C TRP A 13 -3.68 5.16 -21.75
N THR A 14 -4.65 5.90 -21.24
CA THR A 14 -4.57 7.35 -21.11
C THR A 14 -3.45 7.81 -20.18
N LEU A 15 -3.25 7.11 -19.07
CA LEU A 15 -2.17 7.40 -18.11
C LEU A 15 -0.81 6.92 -18.63
N ARG A 16 -0.79 5.79 -19.33
CA ARG A 16 0.44 5.25 -19.93
C ARG A 16 1.05 6.20 -20.96
N ASN A 17 0.22 6.93 -21.69
CA ASN A 17 0.65 7.86 -22.74
C ASN A 17 0.77 9.31 -22.26
N ASP A 18 0.53 9.58 -20.98
CA ASP A 18 0.72 10.91 -20.40
C ASP A 18 2.19 11.11 -20.02
N GLY A 19 2.87 12.07 -20.67
CA GLY A 19 4.28 12.36 -20.41
C GLY A 19 4.61 12.80 -18.97
N ARG A 20 3.60 13.05 -18.13
CA ARG A 20 3.75 13.33 -16.70
C ARG A 20 3.82 12.07 -15.84
N VAL A 21 3.59 10.89 -16.42
CA VAL A 21 3.55 9.61 -15.74
C VAL A 21 4.77 8.78 -16.10
N LEU A 22 5.63 8.53 -15.12
CA LEU A 22 6.68 7.52 -15.21
C LEU A 22 6.05 6.14 -14.97
N VAL A 23 6.01 5.31 -16.00
CA VAL A 23 5.46 3.95 -15.92
C VAL A 23 6.56 2.97 -15.54
N MET A 24 6.42 2.31 -14.40
CA MET A 24 7.38 1.34 -13.85
C MET A 24 6.67 -0.01 -13.66
N GLU A 25 6.47 -0.74 -14.74
CA GLU A 25 5.92 -2.10 -14.73
C GLU A 25 7.02 -3.15 -14.47
N ARG A 26 6.60 -4.39 -14.12
CA ARG A 26 7.49 -5.50 -13.71
C ARG A 26 8.41 -5.09 -12.57
N THR A 27 7.96 -4.14 -11.75
CA THR A 27 8.74 -3.56 -10.67
C THR A 27 8.12 -3.89 -9.33
N ASN A 28 8.86 -4.57 -8.47
CA ASN A 28 8.38 -4.90 -7.14
C ASN A 28 8.60 -3.70 -6.20
N ALA A 29 7.50 -3.10 -5.74
CA ALA A 29 7.52 -1.89 -4.92
C ALA A 29 8.33 -2.03 -3.62
N ARG A 30 8.47 -3.23 -3.06
CA ARG A 30 9.26 -3.46 -1.84
C ARG A 30 10.78 -3.25 -2.01
N HIS A 31 11.25 -3.15 -3.25
CA HIS A 31 12.67 -2.97 -3.57
C HIS A 31 12.98 -1.58 -4.14
N LEU A 32 12.01 -0.67 -4.12
CA LEU A 32 12.22 0.69 -4.59
C LEU A 32 13.21 1.44 -3.70
N THR A 33 14.03 2.23 -4.34
CA THR A 33 14.94 3.19 -3.72
C THR A 33 14.93 4.48 -4.53
N PRO A 34 15.46 5.60 -4.04
CA PRO A 34 15.64 6.81 -4.84
C PRO A 34 16.39 6.58 -6.16
N ALA A 35 17.32 5.62 -6.18
CA ALA A 35 18.06 5.26 -7.40
C ALA A 35 17.20 4.51 -8.46
N SER A 36 16.02 4.03 -8.09
CA SER A 36 15.07 3.40 -9.02
C SER A 36 14.39 4.42 -9.95
N PHE A 37 14.53 5.72 -9.68
CA PHE A 37 13.89 6.81 -10.41
C PHE A 37 14.90 7.63 -11.21
N PRO A 38 14.44 8.44 -12.21
CA PRO A 38 15.31 9.38 -12.91
C PRO A 38 16.06 10.30 -11.96
N GLN A 39 17.31 10.61 -12.30
CA GLN A 39 18.18 11.44 -11.47
C GLN A 39 18.33 12.87 -12.05
N PRO A 40 18.41 13.91 -11.20
CA PRO A 40 18.33 13.83 -9.73
C PRO A 40 16.94 13.43 -9.24
N PHE A 41 16.90 12.58 -8.21
CA PHE A 41 15.63 12.15 -7.62
C PHE A 41 15.00 13.27 -6.79
N GLU A 42 13.73 13.57 -7.06
CA GLU A 42 12.91 14.46 -6.25
C GLU A 42 11.91 13.63 -5.43
N PRO A 43 11.92 13.73 -4.08
CA PRO A 43 11.01 12.98 -3.23
C PRO A 43 9.54 13.27 -3.53
N PHE A 44 8.69 12.25 -3.41
CA PHE A 44 7.25 12.38 -3.61
C PHE A 44 6.56 12.89 -2.34
N ASN A 45 5.67 13.89 -2.45
CA ASN A 45 4.90 14.38 -1.31
C ASN A 45 3.76 13.45 -0.90
N LEU A 46 3.33 12.55 -1.78
CA LEU A 46 2.24 11.60 -1.55
C LEU A 46 2.55 10.28 -2.22
N ALA A 47 2.41 9.19 -1.46
CA ALA A 47 2.32 7.84 -1.99
C ALA A 47 0.90 7.30 -1.79
N VAL A 48 0.38 6.63 -2.82
CA VAL A 48 -0.89 5.90 -2.76
C VAL A 48 -0.60 4.43 -3.00
N ILE A 49 -1.05 3.55 -2.10
CA ILE A 49 -0.74 2.12 -2.12
C ILE A 49 -2.02 1.30 -2.19
N ASP A 50 -2.21 0.58 -3.29
CA ASP A 50 -3.23 -0.44 -3.48
C ASP A 50 -2.56 -1.71 -4.00
N CYS A 51 -1.94 -2.46 -3.08
CA CYS A 51 -1.21 -3.69 -3.40
C CYS A 51 -1.99 -4.93 -2.98
N SER A 52 -1.93 -5.98 -3.80
CA SER A 52 -2.52 -7.29 -3.52
C SER A 52 -1.45 -8.34 -3.31
N PHE A 53 -1.79 -9.39 -2.53
CA PHE A 53 -0.92 -10.55 -2.25
C PHE A 53 0.38 -10.24 -1.49
N ILE A 54 0.43 -9.10 -0.83
CA ILE A 54 1.58 -8.64 -0.03
C ILE A 54 1.08 -7.82 1.16
N SER A 55 1.76 -7.93 2.30
CA SER A 55 1.49 -7.09 3.46
C SER A 55 2.10 -5.69 3.28
N LEU A 56 1.41 -4.66 3.78
CA LEU A 56 1.94 -3.29 3.85
C LEU A 56 3.25 -3.20 4.64
N ARG A 57 3.48 -4.09 5.61
CA ARG A 57 4.74 -4.18 6.35
C ARG A 57 5.96 -4.37 5.44
N GLN A 58 5.76 -4.95 4.24
CA GLN A 58 6.84 -5.17 3.27
C GLN A 58 7.00 -4.01 2.29
N ILE A 59 5.96 -3.18 2.10
CA ILE A 59 5.96 -2.06 1.14
C ILE A 59 6.35 -0.74 1.81
N LEU A 60 5.84 -0.49 3.01
CA LEU A 60 6.03 0.78 3.71
C LEU A 60 7.51 1.16 3.91
N PRO A 61 8.44 0.26 4.27
CA PRO A 61 9.85 0.64 4.42
C PRO A 61 10.45 1.27 3.17
N ALA A 62 10.25 0.66 2.00
CA ALA A 62 10.72 1.23 0.73
C ALA A 62 9.99 2.53 0.36
N THR A 63 8.70 2.65 0.71
CA THR A 63 7.91 3.86 0.46
C THR A 63 8.42 5.05 1.27
N VAL A 64 8.79 4.82 2.53
CA VAL A 64 9.33 5.86 3.42
C VAL A 64 10.56 6.55 2.82
N ASP A 65 11.45 5.79 2.21
CA ASP A 65 12.70 6.33 1.62
C ASP A 65 12.44 7.25 0.42
N LEU A 66 11.25 7.18 -0.15
CA LEU A 66 10.84 8.00 -1.30
C LEU A 66 10.09 9.28 -0.93
N LEU A 67 9.81 9.49 0.35
CA LEU A 67 9.05 10.64 0.86
C LEU A 67 9.96 11.62 1.61
N PRO A 68 9.72 12.95 1.50
CA PRO A 68 10.37 13.92 2.37
C PRO A 68 9.74 13.91 3.77
N PRO A 69 10.34 14.56 4.77
CA PRO A 69 9.64 14.89 6.01
C PRO A 69 8.33 15.63 5.72
N GLY A 70 7.22 15.22 6.36
CA GLY A 70 5.87 15.72 6.10
C GLY A 70 5.18 15.10 4.87
N GLY A 71 5.84 14.17 4.18
CA GLY A 71 5.23 13.38 3.11
C GLY A 71 4.15 12.45 3.65
N ARG A 72 3.16 12.13 2.81
CA ARG A 72 1.98 11.35 3.21
C ARG A 72 1.87 10.03 2.48
N VAL A 73 1.26 9.06 3.15
CA VAL A 73 0.87 7.80 2.53
C VAL A 73 -0.64 7.61 2.71
N VAL A 74 -1.34 7.28 1.63
CA VAL A 74 -2.69 6.71 1.68
C VAL A 74 -2.57 5.25 1.24
N ALA A 75 -2.87 4.31 2.13
CA ALA A 75 -2.76 2.90 1.82
C ALA A 75 -4.09 2.17 2.03
N LEU A 76 -4.38 1.22 1.15
CA LEU A 76 -5.50 0.32 1.27
C LEU A 76 -5.06 -0.94 2.03
N VAL A 77 -5.57 -1.09 3.25
CA VAL A 77 -5.37 -2.29 4.08
C VAL A 77 -6.36 -3.36 3.61
N LYS A 78 -5.82 -4.49 3.23
CA LYS A 78 -6.59 -5.66 2.78
C LYS A 78 -6.43 -6.79 3.81
N PRO A 79 -7.40 -7.01 4.70
CA PRO A 79 -7.26 -7.99 5.80
C PRO A 79 -6.85 -9.39 5.33
N GLN A 80 -7.29 -9.80 4.15
CA GLN A 80 -6.96 -11.10 3.57
C GLN A 80 -5.46 -11.29 3.26
N PHE A 81 -4.70 -10.19 3.13
CA PHE A 81 -3.25 -10.23 2.89
C PHE A 81 -2.43 -9.89 4.14
N GLU A 82 -3.09 -9.45 5.22
CA GLU A 82 -2.46 -9.04 6.48
C GLU A 82 -2.67 -10.07 7.61
N ALA A 83 -3.82 -10.77 7.63
CA ALA A 83 -4.21 -11.65 8.74
C ALA A 83 -3.41 -12.97 8.81
N GLY A 84 -2.62 -13.26 7.78
CA GLY A 84 -1.87 -14.51 7.64
C GLY A 84 -2.69 -15.63 6.96
N LYS A 85 -1.96 -16.59 6.37
CA LYS A 85 -2.52 -17.63 5.53
C LYS A 85 -3.60 -18.47 6.23
N ALA A 86 -3.38 -18.85 7.48
CA ALA A 86 -4.32 -19.68 8.24
C ALA A 86 -5.71 -19.02 8.41
N GLU A 87 -5.77 -17.71 8.56
CA GLU A 87 -7.05 -16.98 8.64
C GLU A 87 -7.70 -16.82 7.27
N ALA A 88 -6.91 -16.49 6.26
CA ALA A 88 -7.41 -16.38 4.88
C ALA A 88 -7.99 -17.70 4.37
N ASP A 89 -7.32 -18.83 4.66
CA ASP A 89 -7.77 -20.17 4.23
C ASP A 89 -9.12 -20.58 4.86
N LYS A 90 -9.38 -20.20 6.12
CA LYS A 90 -10.67 -20.48 6.79
C LYS A 90 -11.87 -19.91 6.05
N GLY A 91 -11.71 -18.74 5.44
CA GLY A 91 -12.76 -18.04 4.71
C GLY A 91 -12.65 -18.14 3.20
N HIS A 92 -11.86 -19.09 2.66
CA HIS A 92 -11.57 -19.19 1.22
C HIS A 92 -11.13 -17.85 0.61
N GLY A 93 -10.24 -17.14 1.31
CA GLY A 93 -9.73 -15.82 0.90
C GLY A 93 -10.63 -14.65 1.31
N VAL A 94 -11.75 -14.88 2.01
CA VAL A 94 -12.62 -13.80 2.48
C VAL A 94 -12.66 -13.72 4.00
N ILE A 95 -12.20 -12.62 4.54
CA ILE A 95 -12.25 -12.31 5.98
C ILE A 95 -13.56 -11.59 6.29
N ARG A 96 -14.46 -12.22 7.06
CA ARG A 96 -15.76 -11.66 7.45
C ARG A 96 -15.85 -11.25 8.92
N ASP A 97 -15.00 -11.80 9.78
CA ASP A 97 -15.05 -11.54 11.22
C ASP A 97 -14.49 -10.13 11.55
N PRO A 98 -15.32 -9.22 12.10
CA PRO A 98 -14.87 -7.88 12.47
C PRO A 98 -13.72 -7.87 13.49
N ARG A 99 -13.60 -8.92 14.32
CA ARG A 99 -12.50 -9.04 15.28
C ARG A 99 -11.17 -9.27 14.58
N VAL A 100 -11.20 -10.00 13.44
CA VAL A 100 -9.99 -10.18 12.61
C VAL A 100 -9.62 -8.86 11.93
N HIS A 101 -10.61 -8.12 11.41
CA HIS A 101 -10.37 -6.78 10.85
C HIS A 101 -9.71 -5.86 11.86
N ARG A 102 -10.27 -5.78 13.10
CA ARG A 102 -9.69 -4.93 14.15
C ARG A 102 -8.27 -5.35 14.52
N ARG A 103 -8.05 -6.65 14.72
CA ARG A 103 -6.71 -7.20 15.01
C ARG A 103 -5.69 -6.85 13.92
N VAL A 104 -6.08 -6.90 12.65
CA VAL A 104 -5.20 -6.52 11.53
C VAL A 104 -4.84 -5.04 11.60
N LEU A 105 -5.83 -4.17 11.79
CA LEU A 105 -5.61 -2.73 11.91
C LEU A 105 -4.72 -2.39 13.11
N ASP A 106 -5.01 -2.98 14.29
CA ASP A 106 -4.21 -2.77 15.51
C ASP A 106 -2.75 -3.23 15.31
N ALA A 107 -2.55 -4.38 14.66
CA ALA A 107 -1.22 -4.91 14.39
C ALA A 107 -0.44 -4.06 13.38
N LEU A 108 -1.10 -3.48 12.38
CA LEU A 108 -0.46 -2.53 11.45
C LEU A 108 -0.19 -1.18 12.11
N HIS A 109 -1.11 -0.70 12.94
CA HIS A 109 -0.94 0.54 13.72
C HIS A 109 0.30 0.44 14.63
N THR A 110 0.43 -0.66 15.36
CA THR A 110 1.62 -0.94 16.19
C THR A 110 2.89 -0.96 15.35
N PHE A 111 2.89 -1.69 14.22
CA PHE A 111 4.04 -1.73 13.32
C PHE A 111 4.44 -0.33 12.81
N VAL A 112 3.45 0.47 12.40
CA VAL A 112 3.72 1.83 11.89
C VAL A 112 4.37 2.69 12.96
N ASN A 113 3.82 2.70 14.18
CA ASN A 113 4.29 3.60 15.23
C ASN A 113 5.58 3.14 15.92
N ASP A 114 5.81 1.82 16.00
CA ASP A 114 6.94 1.27 16.77
C ASP A 114 8.14 0.92 15.88
N GLU A 115 7.91 0.59 14.59
CA GLU A 115 8.93 0.05 13.71
C GLU A 115 9.19 0.91 12.44
N SER A 116 8.50 2.06 12.30
CA SER A 116 8.70 2.95 11.16
C SER A 116 8.75 4.42 11.57
N PRO A 117 9.30 5.32 10.75
CA PRO A 117 9.25 6.76 10.99
C PRO A 117 7.91 7.39 10.55
N LEU A 118 6.87 6.59 10.33
CA LEU A 118 5.54 7.04 9.99
C LEU A 118 4.66 7.16 11.23
N GLU A 119 3.73 8.10 11.22
CA GLU A 119 2.68 8.27 12.20
C GLU A 119 1.34 7.84 11.60
N TRP A 120 0.56 7.04 12.35
CA TRP A 120 -0.80 6.68 11.97
C TRP A 120 -1.76 7.81 12.30
N VAL A 121 -2.29 8.49 11.27
CA VAL A 121 -3.12 9.69 11.44
C VAL A 121 -4.60 9.35 11.51
N ALA A 122 -5.08 8.52 10.59
CA ALA A 122 -6.50 8.19 10.49
C ALA A 122 -6.73 6.86 9.77
N GLU A 123 -7.90 6.27 10.04
CA GLU A 123 -8.39 5.09 9.31
C GLU A 123 -9.89 5.21 9.05
N THR A 124 -10.36 4.58 7.98
CA THR A 124 -11.79 4.45 7.66
C THR A 124 -12.03 3.17 6.85
N GLU A 125 -13.22 2.57 6.99
CA GLU A 125 -13.65 1.49 6.09
C GLU A 125 -13.79 2.04 4.68
N SER A 126 -13.26 1.32 3.70
CA SER A 126 -13.43 1.66 2.28
C SER A 126 -14.91 1.57 1.89
N PRO A 127 -15.46 2.53 1.13
CA PRO A 127 -16.81 2.44 0.61
C PRO A 127 -16.95 1.33 -0.46
N LEU A 128 -15.83 0.83 -0.98
CA LEU A 128 -15.79 -0.27 -1.94
C LEU A 128 -15.24 -1.53 -1.26
N THR A 129 -15.83 -2.66 -1.59
CA THR A 129 -15.30 -3.98 -1.20
C THR A 129 -14.39 -4.52 -2.29
N GLY A 130 -13.44 -5.38 -1.89
CA GLY A 130 -12.62 -6.12 -2.85
C GLY A 130 -13.48 -7.07 -3.73
N PRO A 131 -12.92 -7.57 -4.85
CA PRO A 131 -13.66 -8.39 -5.84
C PRO A 131 -14.33 -9.63 -5.26
N ALA A 132 -13.77 -10.24 -4.21
CA ALA A 132 -14.34 -11.39 -3.51
C ALA A 132 -15.30 -10.99 -2.37
N GLY A 133 -15.59 -9.69 -2.18
CA GLY A 133 -16.44 -9.17 -1.11
C GLY A 133 -15.72 -8.93 0.21
N ASN A 134 -14.40 -8.88 0.21
CA ASN A 134 -13.63 -8.48 1.39
C ASN A 134 -13.87 -7.01 1.73
N LYS A 135 -14.10 -6.72 3.01
CA LYS A 135 -13.96 -5.36 3.52
C LYS A 135 -12.50 -4.95 3.49
N GLU A 136 -12.26 -3.72 3.08
CA GLU A 136 -10.93 -3.11 3.00
C GLU A 136 -10.95 -1.78 3.77
N PHE A 137 -9.80 -1.29 4.18
CA PHE A 137 -9.71 -0.07 5.00
C PHE A 137 -8.67 0.87 4.40
N LEU A 138 -9.02 2.16 4.34
CA LEU A 138 -8.09 3.22 3.98
C LEU A 138 -7.40 3.72 5.24
N VAL A 139 -6.09 3.88 5.18
CA VAL A 139 -5.30 4.48 6.24
C VAL A 139 -4.50 5.66 5.70
N LEU A 140 -4.40 6.71 6.52
CA LEU A 140 -3.57 7.88 6.26
C LEU A 140 -2.40 7.87 7.23
N LEU A 141 -1.19 7.93 6.68
CA LEU A 141 0.05 8.01 7.44
C LEU A 141 0.82 9.28 7.07
N ASN A 142 1.57 9.83 8.03
CA ASN A 142 2.49 10.95 7.86
C ASN A 142 3.93 10.50 8.14
N LYS A 143 4.90 11.10 7.41
CA LYS A 143 6.33 10.95 7.69
C LYS A 143 6.89 12.16 8.44
#